data_4ec0c7ec66c39d198400262b3ce7c7ca
#
_entry.id   4ec0c7ec66c39d198400262b3ce7c7ca
#
_cell.length_a   1.000
_cell.length_b   1.000
_cell.length_c   1.000
_cell.angle_alpha   90.00
_cell.angle_beta   90.00
_cell.angle_gamma   90.00
#
_symmetry.space_group_name_H-M   'P 1'
#
loop_
_entity.id
_entity.type
_entity.pdbx_description
1 polymer ?
#
loop_
_entity_poly.entity_id
_entity_poly.type
_entity_poly.pdbx_seq_one_letter_code
_entity_poly.pdbx_strand_id
1 'polypeptide(L)'
;NGETYAQAFRNIYTFGPTFRAENSNTTRHAAEFWMIEPEIAFADLEDDMILAENMLKYVIRYVMENAPEEMNFFNSFVDKGLIDRLNNVVNSDFARVTYTEAIEILEKHNDKFEYKVSWGADLQTEHERYLTEEIYKRPVFVTDYPKEIKAFYMKINDDNKTVAAVDCLVPGIGEIIGGSQREDDYDKLVARMKELGLKEEDYGFYLDLRKYGSTRHAGFGLGFERCIMYLTGMSNIRDVIPFPRTVNNCEL
;
A
#
# COMPACT_ATOMS: atom_id res chain seq x y z
N ASN A 1 -3.99 -9.76 13.62
CA ASN A 1 -5.07 -10.74 13.91
C ASN A 1 -5.69 -11.30 12.62
N GLY A 2 -5.73 -10.54 11.50
CA GLY A 2 -6.32 -10.99 10.23
C GLY A 2 -5.72 -12.29 9.71
N GLU A 3 -4.40 -12.44 9.78
CA GLU A 3 -3.71 -13.66 9.35
C GLU A 3 -4.21 -14.92 10.05
N THR A 4 -4.60 -14.83 11.35
CA THR A 4 -5.19 -15.96 12.11
C THR A 4 -6.49 -16.42 11.46
N TYR A 5 -7.34 -15.48 11.07
CA TYR A 5 -8.61 -15.77 10.42
C TYR A 5 -8.43 -16.28 8.99
N ALA A 6 -7.44 -15.77 8.25
CA ALA A 6 -7.13 -16.26 6.92
C ALA A 6 -6.70 -17.73 6.94
N GLN A 7 -5.94 -18.16 7.95
CA GLN A 7 -5.58 -19.57 8.12
C GLN A 7 -6.77 -20.48 8.44
N ALA A 8 -7.83 -19.95 9.06
CA ALA A 8 -9.05 -20.70 9.36
C ALA A 8 -10.07 -20.66 8.21
N PHE A 9 -10.23 -19.53 7.53
CA PHE A 9 -11.29 -19.28 6.55
C PHE A 9 -10.77 -19.12 5.11
N ARG A 10 -9.49 -19.25 4.88
CA ARG A 10 -8.77 -19.13 3.62
C ARG A 10 -8.65 -17.68 3.12
N ASN A 11 -9.75 -17.05 2.77
CA ASN A 11 -9.76 -15.66 2.28
C ASN A 11 -10.64 -14.83 3.18
N ILE A 12 -10.09 -13.76 3.70
CA ILE A 12 -10.82 -12.78 4.52
C ILE A 12 -10.54 -11.38 4.01
N TYR A 13 -11.35 -10.44 4.43
CA TYR A 13 -11.00 -9.03 4.41
C TYR A 13 -11.54 -8.34 5.66
N THR A 14 -10.91 -7.27 6.06
CA THR A 14 -11.45 -6.32 7.04
C THR A 14 -11.79 -5.01 6.34
N PHE A 15 -12.81 -4.32 6.82
CA PHE A 15 -13.09 -2.94 6.48
C PHE A 15 -13.41 -2.23 7.79
N GLY A 16 -12.47 -1.44 8.26
CA GLY A 16 -12.57 -0.88 9.61
C GLY A 16 -11.63 0.29 9.86
N PRO A 17 -11.84 1.01 10.98
CA PRO A 17 -11.04 2.16 11.35
C PRO A 17 -9.64 1.74 11.80
N THR A 18 -8.67 2.54 11.38
CA THR A 18 -7.26 2.46 11.79
C THR A 18 -6.88 3.77 12.48
N PHE A 19 -6.16 3.65 13.59
CA PHE A 19 -5.70 4.79 14.38
C PHE A 19 -4.17 4.84 14.37
N ARG A 20 -3.61 6.02 14.07
CA ARG A 20 -2.17 6.27 14.11
C ARG A 20 -1.87 7.55 14.88
N ALA A 21 -1.03 7.44 15.91
CA ALA A 21 -0.56 8.55 16.71
C ALA A 21 0.69 9.20 16.08
N GLU A 22 0.67 9.44 14.79
CA GLU A 22 1.77 10.05 14.06
C GLU A 22 1.63 11.57 14.09
N ASN A 23 2.73 12.29 14.33
CA ASN A 23 2.77 13.73 14.21
C ASN A 23 3.02 14.14 12.74
N SER A 24 2.06 13.83 11.87
CA SER A 24 2.14 14.11 10.44
C SER A 24 1.05 15.08 9.99
N ASN A 25 1.47 16.21 9.44
CA ASN A 25 0.59 17.30 8.95
C ASN A 25 0.52 17.35 7.42
N THR A 26 0.68 16.22 6.74
CA THR A 26 0.58 16.18 5.28
C THR A 26 -0.87 16.14 4.82
N THR A 27 -1.10 16.40 3.53
CA THR A 27 -2.43 16.31 2.90
C THR A 27 -2.95 14.87 2.76
N ARG A 28 -2.13 13.86 3.02
CA ARG A 28 -2.45 12.43 2.85
C ARG A 28 -2.53 11.65 4.17
N HIS A 29 -2.37 12.32 5.33
CA HIS A 29 -2.37 11.65 6.64
C HIS A 29 -3.47 12.21 7.55
N ALA A 30 -4.17 11.30 8.21
CA ALA A 30 -5.10 11.55 9.29
C ALA A 30 -4.79 10.61 10.47
N ALA A 31 -5.19 10.98 11.68
CA ALA A 31 -4.99 10.16 12.87
C ALA A 31 -5.98 9.00 12.95
N GLU A 32 -7.12 9.12 12.29
CA GLU A 32 -8.11 8.06 12.09
C GLU A 32 -8.48 8.01 10.60
N PHE A 33 -8.46 6.82 10.04
CA PHE A 33 -8.84 6.54 8.66
C PHE A 33 -9.29 5.08 8.54
N TRP A 34 -9.93 4.74 7.43
CA TRP A 34 -10.41 3.39 7.21
C TRP A 34 -9.49 2.62 6.26
N MET A 35 -9.39 1.32 6.49
CA MET A 35 -8.61 0.41 5.64
C MET A 35 -9.49 -0.73 5.14
N ILE A 36 -9.30 -1.09 3.88
CA ILE A 36 -9.78 -2.35 3.30
C ILE A 36 -8.56 -3.26 3.21
N GLU A 37 -8.58 -4.36 3.97
CA GLU A 37 -7.41 -5.21 4.19
C GLU A 37 -7.74 -6.68 3.93
N PRO A 38 -7.62 -7.15 2.67
CA PRO A 38 -7.71 -8.57 2.37
C PRO A 38 -6.46 -9.32 2.86
N GLU A 39 -6.67 -10.56 3.31
CA GLU A 39 -5.63 -11.52 3.64
C GLU A 39 -6.00 -12.87 3.04
N ILE A 40 -5.13 -13.46 2.23
CA ILE A 40 -5.40 -14.65 1.44
C ILE A 40 -4.39 -15.76 1.73
N ALA A 41 -4.91 -16.93 2.13
CA ALA A 41 -4.09 -18.12 2.34
C ALA A 41 -3.73 -18.79 1.01
N PHE A 42 -2.61 -19.52 1.00
CA PHE A 42 -2.01 -20.21 -0.14
C PHE A 42 -1.54 -19.27 -1.26
N ALA A 43 -1.40 -17.99 -0.98
CA ALA A 43 -1.00 -16.95 -1.91
C ALA A 43 0.45 -16.51 -1.69
N ASP A 44 1.12 -16.14 -2.75
CA ASP A 44 2.40 -15.44 -2.72
C ASP A 44 2.25 -13.95 -3.09
N LEU A 45 3.38 -13.27 -3.24
CA LEU A 45 3.37 -11.84 -3.59
C LEU A 45 2.73 -11.57 -4.95
N GLU A 46 2.90 -12.48 -5.91
CA GLU A 46 2.29 -12.38 -7.25
C GLU A 46 0.77 -12.45 -7.19
N ASP A 47 0.23 -13.41 -6.43
CA ASP A 47 -1.21 -13.55 -6.22
C ASP A 47 -1.80 -12.30 -5.54
N ASP A 48 -1.05 -11.71 -4.60
CA ASP A 48 -1.43 -10.48 -3.89
C ASP A 48 -1.52 -9.27 -4.84
N MET A 49 -0.51 -9.10 -5.70
CA MET A 49 -0.50 -8.06 -6.74
C MET A 49 -1.66 -8.22 -7.73
N ILE A 50 -1.94 -9.45 -8.17
CA ILE A 50 -3.07 -9.72 -9.07
C ILE A 50 -4.40 -9.34 -8.42
N LEU A 51 -4.59 -9.69 -7.14
CA LEU A 51 -5.79 -9.31 -6.39
C LEU A 51 -5.90 -7.78 -6.26
N ALA A 52 -4.81 -7.10 -5.89
CA ALA A 52 -4.76 -5.64 -5.73
C ALA A 52 -5.09 -4.92 -7.04
N GLU A 53 -4.51 -5.33 -8.17
CA GLU A 53 -4.79 -4.76 -9.50
C GLU A 53 -6.25 -4.94 -9.87
N ASN A 54 -6.77 -6.17 -9.73
CA ASN A 54 -8.16 -6.48 -10.08
C ASN A 54 -9.15 -5.72 -9.20
N MET A 55 -8.89 -5.62 -7.89
CA MET A 55 -9.73 -4.87 -6.95
C MET A 55 -9.78 -3.39 -7.31
N LEU A 56 -8.63 -2.77 -7.53
CA LEU A 56 -8.58 -1.34 -7.87
C LEU A 56 -9.28 -1.04 -9.18
N LYS A 57 -9.03 -1.83 -10.22
CA LYS A 57 -9.73 -1.70 -11.52
C LYS A 57 -11.23 -1.91 -11.39
N TYR A 58 -11.67 -2.87 -10.58
CA TYR A 58 -13.08 -3.14 -10.34
C TYR A 58 -13.76 -1.95 -9.66
N VAL A 59 -13.16 -1.41 -8.59
CA VAL A 59 -13.72 -0.27 -7.85
C VAL A 59 -13.85 0.96 -8.76
N ILE A 60 -12.82 1.27 -9.55
CA ILE A 60 -12.86 2.40 -10.47
C ILE A 60 -13.97 2.23 -11.51
N ARG A 61 -14.06 1.07 -12.17
CA ARG A 61 -15.12 0.79 -13.15
C ARG A 61 -16.49 0.93 -12.51
N TYR A 62 -16.69 0.32 -11.36
CA TYR A 62 -17.96 0.34 -10.65
C TYR A 62 -18.44 1.76 -10.36
N VAL A 63 -17.54 2.62 -9.86
CA VAL A 63 -17.88 4.02 -9.55
C VAL A 63 -18.16 4.81 -10.83
N MET A 64 -17.37 4.64 -11.88
CA MET A 64 -17.60 5.32 -13.17
C MET A 64 -18.93 4.92 -13.82
N GLU A 65 -19.35 3.68 -13.66
CA GLU A 65 -20.61 3.16 -14.22
C GLU A 65 -21.84 3.54 -13.37
N ASN A 66 -21.70 3.59 -12.04
CA ASN A 66 -22.85 3.74 -11.13
C ASN A 66 -23.00 5.14 -10.53
N ALA A 67 -21.98 6.01 -10.67
CA ALA A 67 -22.01 7.40 -10.21
C ALA A 67 -21.54 8.38 -11.31
N PRO A 68 -22.07 8.30 -12.56
CA PRO A 68 -21.56 9.10 -13.68
C PRO A 68 -21.77 10.60 -13.51
N GLU A 69 -22.83 11.02 -12.81
CA GLU A 69 -23.12 12.43 -12.58
C GLU A 69 -22.08 13.05 -11.63
N GLU A 70 -21.78 12.36 -10.53
CA GLU A 70 -20.76 12.75 -9.56
C GLU A 70 -19.37 12.75 -10.21
N MET A 71 -19.05 11.72 -10.99
CA MET A 71 -17.77 11.64 -11.70
C MET A 71 -17.60 12.81 -12.69
N ASN A 72 -18.64 13.16 -13.43
CA ASN A 72 -18.64 14.33 -14.31
C ASN A 72 -18.49 15.65 -13.54
N PHE A 73 -19.13 15.75 -12.37
CA PHE A 73 -18.96 16.92 -11.49
C PHE A 73 -17.51 17.06 -11.04
N PHE A 74 -16.89 16.00 -10.48
CA PHE A 74 -15.51 16.04 -10.04
C PHE A 74 -14.53 16.32 -11.19
N ASN A 75 -14.74 15.71 -12.35
CA ASN A 75 -13.92 15.96 -13.54
C ASN A 75 -14.03 17.41 -14.05
N SER A 76 -15.19 18.04 -13.91
CA SER A 76 -15.42 19.40 -14.41
C SER A 76 -14.93 20.48 -13.47
N PHE A 77 -15.10 20.27 -12.15
CA PHE A 77 -14.95 21.32 -11.14
C PHE A 77 -13.78 21.10 -10.19
N VAL A 78 -13.29 19.87 -10.02
CA VAL A 78 -12.21 19.53 -9.09
C VAL A 78 -10.92 19.21 -9.82
N ASP A 79 -10.94 18.21 -10.73
CA ASP A 79 -9.77 17.77 -11.48
C ASP A 79 -10.14 17.42 -12.93
N LYS A 80 -9.85 18.31 -13.86
CA LYS A 80 -10.20 18.18 -15.29
C LYS A 80 -9.54 16.98 -16.01
N GLY A 81 -8.56 16.34 -15.41
CA GLY A 81 -7.89 15.14 -15.94
C GLY A 81 -8.35 13.84 -15.27
N LEU A 82 -9.34 13.90 -14.36
CA LEU A 82 -9.74 12.79 -13.52
C LEU A 82 -10.16 11.55 -14.31
N ILE A 83 -11.13 11.71 -15.20
CA ILE A 83 -11.69 10.58 -15.97
C ILE A 83 -10.64 9.95 -16.87
N ASP A 84 -9.78 10.74 -17.50
CA ASP A 84 -8.71 10.22 -18.36
C ASP A 84 -7.68 9.43 -17.53
N ARG A 85 -7.31 9.93 -16.35
CA ARG A 85 -6.42 9.23 -15.42
C ARG A 85 -7.01 7.90 -14.94
N LEU A 86 -8.27 7.89 -14.53
CA LEU A 86 -8.96 6.67 -14.09
C LEU A 86 -9.11 5.66 -15.23
N ASN A 87 -9.42 6.11 -16.45
CA ASN A 87 -9.44 5.26 -17.64
C ASN A 87 -8.08 4.66 -17.96
N ASN A 88 -6.99 5.42 -17.78
CA ASN A 88 -5.64 4.88 -17.93
C ASN A 88 -5.40 3.71 -16.96
N VAL A 89 -5.75 3.86 -15.69
CA VAL A 89 -5.60 2.79 -14.69
C VAL A 89 -6.38 1.56 -15.08
N VAL A 90 -7.64 1.73 -15.45
CA VAL A 90 -8.54 0.60 -15.80
C VAL A 90 -8.05 -0.18 -17.03
N ASN A 91 -7.47 0.51 -18.01
CA ASN A 91 -7.10 -0.05 -19.31
C ASN A 91 -5.61 -0.43 -19.43
N SER A 92 -4.79 -0.09 -18.45
CA SER A 92 -3.36 -0.46 -18.44
C SER A 92 -3.12 -1.74 -17.64
N ASP A 93 -2.16 -2.53 -18.07
CA ASP A 93 -1.53 -3.53 -17.20
C ASP A 93 -0.58 -2.76 -16.26
N PHE A 94 -0.61 -3.07 -14.98
CA PHE A 94 0.25 -2.39 -14.02
C PHE A 94 1.71 -2.80 -14.26
N ALA A 95 2.61 -1.83 -14.30
CA ALA A 95 4.03 -2.11 -14.41
C ALA A 95 4.54 -2.75 -13.11
N ARG A 96 5.64 -3.48 -13.21
CA ARG A 96 6.30 -4.14 -12.08
C ARG A 96 7.77 -3.79 -12.11
N VAL A 97 8.30 -3.39 -10.97
CA VAL A 97 9.70 -3.01 -10.82
C VAL A 97 10.14 -3.36 -9.41
N THR A 98 11.35 -3.86 -9.24
CA THR A 98 11.92 -4.02 -7.90
C THR A 98 12.31 -2.66 -7.33
N TYR A 99 12.35 -2.55 -6.01
CA TYR A 99 12.84 -1.35 -5.34
C TYR A 99 14.26 -0.98 -5.80
N THR A 100 15.13 -1.96 -5.97
CA THR A 100 16.51 -1.73 -6.45
C THR A 100 16.52 -1.10 -7.84
N GLU A 101 15.75 -1.65 -8.79
CA GLU A 101 15.64 -1.08 -10.14
C GLU A 101 14.98 0.32 -10.12
N ALA A 102 13.96 0.50 -9.27
CA ALA A 102 13.33 1.81 -9.09
C ALA A 102 14.33 2.86 -8.59
N ILE A 103 15.17 2.51 -7.60
CA ILE A 103 16.25 3.39 -7.11
C ILE A 103 17.24 3.71 -8.23
N GLU A 104 17.70 2.72 -9.01
CA GLU A 104 18.61 2.94 -10.13
C GLU A 104 18.04 3.91 -11.19
N ILE A 105 16.74 3.86 -11.42
CA ILE A 105 16.03 4.79 -12.31
C ILE A 105 16.01 6.19 -11.70
N LEU A 106 15.60 6.30 -10.44
CA LEU A 106 15.43 7.58 -9.75
C LEU A 106 16.77 8.29 -9.49
N GLU A 107 17.84 7.57 -9.15
CA GLU A 107 19.17 8.15 -8.94
C GLU A 107 19.70 8.90 -10.15
N LYS A 108 19.37 8.45 -11.37
CA LYS A 108 19.73 9.14 -12.61
C LYS A 108 19.05 10.52 -12.76
N HIS A 109 18.01 10.75 -11.96
CA HIS A 109 17.20 11.97 -11.98
C HIS A 109 17.17 12.70 -10.63
N ASN A 110 18.12 12.40 -9.76
CA ASN A 110 18.21 12.98 -8.43
C ASN A 110 18.27 14.52 -8.42
N ASP A 111 18.74 15.14 -9.51
CA ASP A 111 18.73 16.60 -9.68
C ASP A 111 17.31 17.21 -9.67
N LYS A 112 16.28 16.43 -10.00
CA LYS A 112 14.88 16.87 -10.05
C LYS A 112 14.16 16.81 -8.72
N PHE A 113 14.69 16.09 -7.72
CA PHE A 113 14.02 15.83 -6.45
C PHE A 113 14.50 16.75 -5.33
N GLU A 114 13.57 17.13 -4.47
CA GLU A 114 13.88 17.82 -3.22
C GLU A 114 14.63 16.86 -2.26
N TYR A 115 14.08 15.65 -2.11
CA TYR A 115 14.70 14.58 -1.29
C TYR A 115 15.50 13.66 -2.20
N LYS A 116 16.83 13.64 -1.99
CA LYS A 116 17.70 12.76 -2.78
C LYS A 116 17.46 11.31 -2.41
N VAL A 117 17.29 10.47 -3.43
CA VAL A 117 17.08 9.04 -3.24
C VAL A 117 18.40 8.28 -3.31
N SER A 118 18.53 7.26 -2.49
CA SER A 118 19.60 6.26 -2.52
C SER A 118 19.05 4.93 -2.00
N TRP A 119 19.75 3.84 -2.28
CA TRP A 119 19.31 2.53 -1.82
C TRP A 119 19.19 2.47 -0.29
N GLY A 120 18.08 1.98 0.22
CA GLY A 120 17.74 1.95 1.65
C GLY A 120 16.91 3.15 2.14
N ALA A 121 16.69 4.18 1.31
CA ALA A 121 15.84 5.31 1.66
C ALA A 121 14.36 5.02 1.38
N ASP A 122 13.46 5.55 2.21
CA ASP A 122 12.02 5.55 1.92
C ASP A 122 11.72 6.42 0.70
N LEU A 123 10.92 5.88 -0.22
CA LEU A 123 10.41 6.63 -1.36
C LEU A 123 9.46 7.73 -0.86
N GLN A 124 9.70 8.96 -1.31
CA GLN A 124 8.80 10.07 -1.06
C GLN A 124 7.78 10.19 -2.20
N THR A 125 6.68 10.90 -1.96
CA THR A 125 5.62 11.11 -2.96
C THR A 125 6.14 11.59 -4.31
N GLU A 126 7.16 12.45 -4.33
CA GLU A 126 7.76 12.93 -5.57
C GLU A 126 8.42 11.80 -6.37
N HIS A 127 9.06 10.83 -5.71
CA HIS A 127 9.67 9.66 -6.34
C HIS A 127 8.60 8.72 -6.90
N GLU A 128 7.57 8.43 -6.11
CA GLU A 128 6.43 7.57 -6.50
C GLU A 128 5.70 8.13 -7.72
N ARG A 129 5.42 9.43 -7.71
CA ARG A 129 4.78 10.11 -8.83
C ARG A 129 5.68 10.16 -10.06
N TYR A 130 6.97 10.37 -9.89
CA TYR A 130 7.91 10.36 -11.00
C TYR A 130 7.94 8.99 -11.71
N LEU A 131 7.91 7.89 -10.95
CA LEU A 131 7.81 6.55 -11.53
C LEU A 131 6.51 6.38 -12.32
N THR A 132 5.37 6.78 -11.75
CA THR A 132 4.05 6.54 -12.36
C THR A 132 3.71 7.53 -13.48
N GLU A 133 4.15 8.78 -13.41
CA GLU A 133 3.76 9.84 -14.33
C GLU A 133 4.78 10.07 -15.47
N GLU A 134 6.08 9.93 -15.18
CA GLU A 134 7.14 10.23 -16.14
C GLU A 134 7.76 8.98 -16.78
N ILE A 135 8.03 7.94 -15.95
CA ILE A 135 8.72 6.73 -16.42
C ILE A 135 7.75 5.74 -17.05
N TYR A 136 6.80 5.23 -16.26
CA TYR A 136 5.89 4.15 -16.70
C TYR A 136 4.59 4.66 -17.30
N LYS A 137 4.16 5.87 -16.99
CA LYS A 137 2.91 6.53 -17.41
C LYS A 137 1.65 5.68 -17.16
N ARG A 138 1.68 4.90 -16.09
CA ARG A 138 0.64 3.98 -15.65
C ARG A 138 0.91 3.55 -14.21
N PRO A 139 -0.03 2.82 -13.54
CA PRO A 139 0.25 2.26 -12.22
C PRO A 139 1.46 1.33 -12.22
N VAL A 140 2.17 1.32 -11.08
CA VAL A 140 3.41 0.57 -10.89
C VAL A 140 3.35 -0.17 -9.56
N PHE A 141 3.63 -1.46 -9.57
CA PHE A 141 4.01 -2.20 -8.37
C PHE A 141 5.52 -2.08 -8.16
N VAL A 142 5.92 -1.58 -7.00
CA VAL A 142 7.30 -1.62 -6.54
C VAL A 142 7.42 -2.74 -5.53
N THR A 143 8.35 -3.67 -5.74
CA THR A 143 8.51 -4.89 -4.92
C THR A 143 9.90 -4.99 -4.30
N ASP A 144 10.07 -5.94 -3.40
CA ASP A 144 11.39 -6.34 -2.89
C ASP A 144 12.16 -5.19 -2.23
N TYR A 145 11.51 -4.56 -1.27
CA TYR A 145 12.07 -3.47 -0.49
C TYR A 145 13.16 -3.93 0.48
N PRO A 146 14.12 -3.06 0.83
CA PRO A 146 15.05 -3.34 1.92
C PRO A 146 14.33 -3.70 3.22
N LYS A 147 14.77 -4.76 3.89
CA LYS A 147 14.15 -5.23 5.13
C LYS A 147 14.18 -4.18 6.25
N GLU A 148 15.15 -3.28 6.24
CA GLU A 148 15.35 -2.26 7.26
C GLU A 148 14.24 -1.22 7.31
N ILE A 149 13.57 -0.97 6.18
CA ILE A 149 12.50 0.03 6.05
C ILE A 149 11.09 -0.57 5.98
N LYS A 150 10.98 -1.89 6.19
CA LYS A 150 9.69 -2.60 6.15
C LYS A 150 9.46 -3.40 7.45
N ALA A 151 8.21 -3.80 7.67
CA ALA A 151 7.77 -4.47 8.88
C ALA A 151 8.38 -5.87 9.05
N PHE A 152 8.55 -6.30 10.30
CA PHE A 152 9.23 -7.54 10.67
C PHE A 152 8.57 -8.82 10.16
N TYR A 153 7.26 -8.78 9.91
CA TYR A 153 6.45 -9.93 9.51
C TYR A 153 6.47 -10.22 8.01
N MET A 154 7.09 -9.37 7.23
CA MET A 154 7.18 -9.58 5.77
C MET A 154 8.22 -10.65 5.45
N LYS A 155 7.90 -11.51 4.47
CA LYS A 155 8.77 -12.62 4.08
C LYS A 155 10.14 -12.14 3.63
N ILE A 156 11.19 -12.66 4.24
CA ILE A 156 12.57 -12.37 3.86
C ILE A 156 12.90 -13.12 2.55
N ASN A 157 13.38 -12.40 1.55
CA ASN A 157 13.83 -12.96 0.29
C ASN A 157 15.16 -13.73 0.45
N ASP A 158 15.51 -14.54 -0.55
CA ASP A 158 16.71 -15.42 -0.50
C ASP A 158 18.03 -14.64 -0.43
N ASP A 159 18.03 -13.36 -0.78
CA ASP A 159 19.19 -12.46 -0.65
C ASP A 159 19.48 -12.02 0.80
N ASN A 160 18.56 -12.29 1.73
CA ASN A 160 18.58 -11.87 3.13
C ASN A 160 18.70 -10.33 3.35
N LYS A 161 18.47 -9.54 2.34
CA LYS A 161 18.53 -8.07 2.36
C LYS A 161 17.17 -7.44 2.09
N THR A 162 16.39 -8.07 1.24
CA THR A 162 15.07 -7.57 0.85
C THR A 162 13.95 -8.44 1.42
N VAL A 163 12.74 -7.90 1.39
CA VAL A 163 11.51 -8.58 1.78
C VAL A 163 10.49 -8.54 0.65
N ALA A 164 9.63 -9.55 0.59
CA ALA A 164 8.54 -9.65 -0.38
C ALA A 164 7.40 -8.67 -0.03
N ALA A 165 7.74 -7.40 0.03
CA ALA A 165 6.81 -6.28 0.16
C ALA A 165 6.37 -5.79 -1.21
N VAL A 166 5.25 -5.14 -1.29
CA VAL A 166 4.74 -4.46 -2.47
C VAL A 166 4.03 -3.17 -2.10
N ASP A 167 4.31 -2.10 -2.83
CA ASP A 167 3.52 -0.89 -2.84
C ASP A 167 2.95 -0.68 -4.25
N CYS A 168 1.64 -0.46 -4.35
CA CYS A 168 0.97 -0.09 -5.58
C CYS A 168 0.93 1.43 -5.68
N LEU A 169 1.63 1.96 -6.66
CA LEU A 169 1.72 3.38 -6.94
C LEU A 169 0.80 3.73 -8.10
N VAL A 170 0.05 4.83 -7.98
CA VAL A 170 -0.82 5.33 -9.04
C VAL A 170 -0.51 6.79 -9.38
N PRO A 171 -0.70 7.22 -10.64
CA PRO A 171 -0.49 8.62 -11.04
C PRO A 171 -1.35 9.57 -10.20
N GLY A 172 -0.80 10.70 -9.78
CA GLY A 172 -1.50 11.75 -9.02
C GLY A 172 -1.41 11.62 -7.50
N ILE A 173 -1.38 10.41 -6.96
CA ILE A 173 -1.38 10.20 -5.50
C ILE A 173 -0.10 9.52 -4.99
N GLY A 174 0.54 8.67 -5.80
CA GLY A 174 1.61 7.78 -5.36
C GLY A 174 1.07 6.49 -4.75
N GLU A 175 1.58 6.07 -3.61
CA GLU A 175 1.14 4.84 -2.93
C GLU A 175 -0.35 4.90 -2.54
N ILE A 176 -1.13 3.92 -3.03
CA ILE A 176 -2.55 3.72 -2.70
C ILE A 176 -2.78 2.39 -1.98
N ILE A 177 -1.97 1.38 -2.24
CA ILE A 177 -2.00 0.06 -1.60
C ILE A 177 -0.58 -0.29 -1.15
N GLY A 178 -0.46 -0.78 0.07
CA GLY A 178 0.76 -1.41 0.59
C GLY A 178 0.48 -2.82 1.07
N GLY A 179 1.33 -3.78 0.72
CA GLY A 179 1.12 -5.18 1.02
C GLY A 179 2.41 -5.99 1.13
N SER A 180 2.26 -7.28 1.38
CA SER A 180 3.39 -8.22 1.38
C SER A 180 2.93 -9.68 1.38
N GLN A 181 3.79 -10.56 0.93
CA GLN A 181 3.77 -11.94 1.40
C GLN A 181 4.27 -11.95 2.85
N ARG A 182 3.64 -12.76 3.70
CA ARG A 182 3.99 -12.87 5.11
C ARG A 182 5.09 -13.92 5.30
N GLU A 183 5.96 -13.72 6.31
CA GLU A 183 6.95 -14.74 6.67
C GLU A 183 6.25 -15.96 7.27
N ASP A 184 6.39 -17.08 6.63
CA ASP A 184 5.78 -18.35 7.02
C ASP A 184 6.78 -19.33 7.68
N ASP A 185 8.07 -18.99 7.69
CA ASP A 185 9.12 -19.71 8.39
C ASP A 185 9.28 -19.18 9.83
N TYR A 186 9.09 -20.08 10.81
CA TYR A 186 9.18 -19.72 12.23
C TYR A 186 10.56 -19.21 12.62
N ASP A 187 11.64 -19.89 12.19
CA ASP A 187 13.00 -19.55 12.61
C ASP A 187 13.44 -18.21 11.99
N LYS A 188 13.08 -17.95 10.73
CA LYS A 188 13.34 -16.66 10.06
C LYS A 188 12.60 -15.53 10.76
N LEU A 189 11.32 -15.73 11.11
CA LEU A 189 10.51 -14.73 11.80
C LEU A 189 11.10 -14.38 13.17
N VAL A 190 11.46 -15.40 13.96
CA VAL A 190 12.09 -15.21 15.28
C VAL A 190 13.46 -14.53 15.15
N ALA A 191 14.27 -14.91 14.18
CA ALA A 191 15.55 -14.26 13.92
C ALA A 191 15.37 -12.76 13.61
N ARG A 192 14.38 -12.43 12.76
CA ARG A 192 14.07 -11.04 12.42
C ARG A 192 13.55 -10.24 13.62
N MET A 193 12.70 -10.83 14.44
CA MET A 193 12.25 -10.21 15.69
C MET A 193 13.39 -9.87 16.63
N LYS A 194 14.36 -10.79 16.78
CA LYS A 194 15.56 -10.57 17.59
C LYS A 194 16.45 -9.45 17.06
N GLU A 195 16.66 -9.37 15.74
CA GLU A 195 17.38 -8.26 15.11
C GLU A 195 16.76 -6.89 15.47
N LEU A 196 15.44 -6.83 15.60
CA LEU A 196 14.68 -5.61 15.90
C LEU A 196 14.47 -5.39 17.42
N GLY A 197 14.95 -6.29 18.27
CA GLY A 197 14.77 -6.21 19.72
C GLY A 197 13.33 -6.47 20.18
N LEU A 198 12.51 -7.13 19.37
CA LEU A 198 11.15 -7.52 19.72
C LEU A 198 11.16 -8.76 20.62
N LYS A 199 10.28 -8.81 21.60
CA LYS A 199 10.18 -9.93 22.53
C LYS A 199 9.21 -10.97 21.98
N GLU A 200 9.63 -12.23 21.94
CA GLU A 200 8.77 -13.34 21.51
C GLU A 200 7.50 -13.48 22.37
N GLU A 201 7.61 -13.14 23.67
CA GLU A 201 6.49 -13.19 24.63
C GLU A 201 5.30 -12.30 24.22
N ASP A 202 5.58 -11.14 23.62
CA ASP A 202 4.56 -10.19 23.20
C ASP A 202 3.82 -10.64 21.92
N TYR A 203 4.40 -11.59 21.17
CA TYR A 203 3.91 -12.09 19.90
C TYR A 203 3.61 -13.60 19.90
N GLY A 204 3.43 -14.22 21.06
CA GLY A 204 3.28 -15.67 21.19
C GLY A 204 2.19 -16.24 20.28
N PHE A 205 1.00 -15.63 20.25
CA PHE A 205 -0.11 -16.07 19.37
C PHE A 205 0.25 -15.99 17.88
N TYR A 206 1.06 -15.03 17.49
CA TYR A 206 1.49 -14.80 16.11
C TYR A 206 2.53 -15.85 15.69
N LEU A 207 3.47 -16.15 16.58
CA LEU A 207 4.46 -17.19 16.39
C LEU A 207 3.85 -18.59 16.34
N ASP A 208 2.80 -18.83 17.13
CA ASP A 208 2.07 -20.11 17.17
C ASP A 208 1.47 -20.45 15.79
N LEU A 209 1.06 -19.47 14.99
CA LEU A 209 0.59 -19.68 13.62
C LEU A 209 1.65 -20.36 12.74
N ARG A 210 2.93 -20.12 12.99
CA ARG A 210 4.04 -20.74 12.24
C ARG A 210 4.47 -22.06 12.87
N LYS A 211 4.42 -22.13 14.18
CA LYS A 211 4.84 -23.30 14.94
C LYS A 211 3.92 -24.52 14.76
N TYR A 212 2.61 -24.29 14.63
CA TYR A 212 1.62 -25.36 14.61
C TYR A 212 0.97 -25.61 13.25
N GLY A 213 1.55 -25.14 12.18
CA GLY A 213 1.09 -25.47 10.82
C GLY A 213 1.01 -24.26 9.91
N SER A 214 2.14 -23.65 9.69
CA SER A 214 2.27 -22.47 8.83
C SER A 214 1.72 -22.71 7.43
N THR A 215 1.12 -21.68 6.86
CA THR A 215 0.61 -21.65 5.50
C THR A 215 1.14 -20.41 4.81
N ARG A 216 1.62 -20.57 3.56
CA ARG A 216 1.95 -19.41 2.72
C ARG A 216 0.72 -18.51 2.58
N HIS A 217 0.86 -17.23 2.85
CA HIS A 217 -0.23 -16.26 2.77
C HIS A 217 0.32 -14.86 2.50
N ALA A 218 -0.54 -14.01 1.96
CA ALA A 218 -0.24 -12.65 1.59
C ALA A 218 -1.46 -11.76 1.80
N GLY A 219 -1.23 -10.46 1.88
CA GLY A 219 -2.30 -9.50 2.05
C GLY A 219 -1.81 -8.06 1.88
N PHE A 220 -2.75 -7.17 1.68
CA PHE A 220 -2.48 -5.76 1.50
C PHE A 220 -3.51 -4.89 2.22
N GLY A 221 -3.21 -3.60 2.31
CA GLY A 221 -4.14 -2.59 2.80
C GLY A 221 -4.36 -1.50 1.75
N LEU A 222 -5.63 -1.24 1.43
CA LEU A 222 -6.07 -0.07 0.67
C LEU A 222 -6.62 0.97 1.63
N GLY A 223 -5.99 2.15 1.69
CA GLY A 223 -6.53 3.30 2.42
C GLY A 223 -7.81 3.80 1.77
N PHE A 224 -8.94 3.71 2.48
CA PHE A 224 -10.25 4.06 1.93
C PHE A 224 -10.33 5.55 1.54
N GLU A 225 -9.85 6.43 2.40
CA GLU A 225 -9.85 7.87 2.13
C GLU A 225 -8.91 8.23 0.96
N ARG A 226 -7.76 7.58 0.85
CA ARG A 226 -6.88 7.75 -0.32
C ARG A 226 -7.57 7.27 -1.60
N CYS A 227 -8.34 6.19 -1.53
CA CYS A 227 -9.14 5.72 -2.65
C CYS A 227 -10.22 6.76 -3.03
N ILE A 228 -10.92 7.36 -2.07
CA ILE A 228 -11.89 8.44 -2.34
C ILE A 228 -11.19 9.65 -2.94
N MET A 229 -10.06 10.10 -2.38
CA MET A 229 -9.26 11.19 -2.97
C MET A 229 -8.92 10.89 -4.43
N TYR A 230 -8.50 9.66 -4.71
CA TYR A 230 -8.15 9.22 -6.05
C TYR A 230 -9.33 9.24 -7.03
N LEU A 231 -10.50 8.76 -6.58
CA LEU A 231 -11.73 8.73 -7.36
C LEU A 231 -12.36 10.10 -7.59
N THR A 232 -12.11 11.06 -6.72
CA THR A 232 -12.75 12.41 -6.78
C THR A 232 -11.79 13.51 -7.23
N GLY A 233 -10.48 13.25 -7.24
CA GLY A 233 -9.47 14.27 -7.52
C GLY A 233 -9.22 15.23 -6.35
N MET A 234 -9.81 14.96 -5.18
CA MET A 234 -9.60 15.79 -3.98
C MET A 234 -8.15 15.69 -3.51
N SER A 235 -7.54 16.82 -3.20
CA SER A 235 -6.12 16.93 -2.88
C SER A 235 -5.78 16.77 -1.39
N ASN A 236 -6.78 16.81 -0.51
CA ASN A 236 -6.59 16.76 0.93
C ASN A 236 -7.50 15.72 1.57
N ILE A 237 -6.92 14.82 2.35
CA ILE A 237 -7.64 13.75 3.05
C ILE A 237 -8.74 14.29 3.99
N ARG A 238 -8.56 15.50 4.54
CA ARG A 238 -9.55 16.15 5.41
C ARG A 238 -10.86 16.47 4.68
N ASP A 239 -10.80 16.63 3.36
CA ASP A 239 -11.96 16.99 2.55
C ASP A 239 -12.80 15.77 2.13
N VAL A 240 -12.30 14.56 2.39
CA VAL A 240 -13.01 13.30 2.11
C VAL A 240 -13.46 12.56 3.38
N ILE A 241 -13.30 13.18 4.53
CA ILE A 241 -13.74 12.68 5.84
C ILE A 241 -14.73 13.69 6.42
N PRO A 242 -15.95 13.27 6.82
CA PRO A 242 -16.94 14.18 7.41
C PRO A 242 -16.46 14.88 8.69
N PHE A 243 -15.72 14.16 9.55
CA PHE A 243 -15.17 14.65 10.82
C PHE A 243 -13.71 14.21 10.95
N PRO A 244 -12.78 14.90 10.26
CA PRO A 244 -11.40 14.44 10.19
C PRO A 244 -10.68 14.61 11.54
N ARG A 245 -10.14 13.50 12.05
CA ARG A 245 -9.22 13.50 13.19
C ARG A 245 -7.79 13.59 12.69
N THR A 246 -7.11 14.65 13.11
CA THR A 246 -5.73 14.94 12.71
C THR A 246 -4.91 15.34 13.93
N VAL A 247 -3.63 15.66 13.73
CA VAL A 247 -2.76 16.13 14.81
C VAL A 247 -3.39 17.35 15.49
N ASN A 248 -3.53 17.27 16.81
CA ASN A 248 -4.15 18.27 17.67
C ASN A 248 -5.62 18.63 17.32
N ASN A 249 -6.31 17.80 16.54
CA ASN A 249 -7.72 17.99 16.20
C ASN A 249 -8.51 16.70 16.40
N CYS A 250 -9.48 16.72 17.30
CA CYS A 250 -10.45 15.66 17.57
C CYS A 250 -11.83 16.26 17.88
N GLU A 251 -12.16 17.37 17.23
CA GLU A 251 -13.44 18.05 17.38
C GLU A 251 -14.46 17.47 16.39
N LEU A 252 -15.73 17.40 16.82
CA LEU A 252 -16.86 16.94 16.03
C LEU A 252 -17.58 18.16 15.40
#